data_61756c30e48d1147cdd87af4900325d0
#
_entry.id   61756c30e48d1147cdd87af4900325d0
#
_cell.length_a   1.000
_cell.length_b   1.000
_cell.length_c   1.000
_cell.angle_alpha   90.00
_cell.angle_beta   90.00
_cell.angle_gamma   90.00
#
_symmetry.space_group_name_H-M   'P 1'
#
loop_
_entity.id
_entity.type
_entity.pdbx_description
1 polymer ?
#
loop_
_entity_poly.entity_id
_entity_poly.type
_entity_poly.pdbx_seq_one_letter_code
_entity_poly.pdbx_strand_id
1 'polypeptide(L)'
;MIVPGSKLWQDGQIAETVNISQMQPAGIDLTLKEVHELSDAGEIDFDNSKRRISDTKKLEFDATGKLHLSHGCYKIVYNEYVGIPLDCAAFGYPRSSLLRCGADVRCAVWDPGYHGRSESLLLVHNPKGIVLHKNAKVMQLVFVRLEAKAEKGYDGKYKGENK
;
A
#
# COMPACT_ATOMS: atom_id res chain seq x y z
N MET A 1 -13.18 5.11 -15.84
CA MET A 1 -12.98 3.71 -16.24
C MET A 1 -11.90 3.07 -15.38
N ILE A 2 -12.13 1.83 -14.92
CA ILE A 2 -11.14 1.03 -14.18
C ILE A 2 -10.16 0.41 -15.17
N VAL A 3 -8.87 0.39 -14.83
CA VAL A 3 -7.80 -0.19 -15.67
C VAL A 3 -7.50 -1.61 -15.19
N PRO A 4 -7.56 -2.63 -16.07
CA PRO A 4 -7.22 -4.01 -15.72
C PRO A 4 -5.75 -4.15 -15.32
N GLY A 5 -5.45 -5.10 -14.40
CA GLY A 5 -4.08 -5.33 -13.91
C GLY A 5 -3.09 -5.72 -15.00
N SER A 6 -3.51 -6.51 -15.99
CA SER A 6 -2.66 -6.86 -17.14
C SER A 6 -2.20 -5.64 -17.93
N LYS A 7 -3.08 -4.64 -18.10
CA LYS A 7 -2.75 -3.38 -18.76
C LYS A 7 -1.77 -2.54 -17.93
N LEU A 8 -1.98 -2.46 -16.60
CA LEU A 8 -1.08 -1.75 -15.70
C LEU A 8 0.35 -2.32 -15.75
N TRP A 9 0.46 -3.63 -15.83
CA TRP A 9 1.74 -4.30 -15.94
C TRP A 9 2.40 -4.07 -17.30
N GLN A 10 1.64 -4.22 -18.40
CA GLN A 10 2.13 -3.97 -19.76
C GLN A 10 2.61 -2.54 -19.99
N ASP A 11 1.92 -1.56 -19.41
CA ASP A 11 2.25 -0.14 -19.50
C ASP A 11 3.38 0.29 -18.54
N GLY A 12 3.91 -0.63 -17.73
CA GLY A 12 5.01 -0.36 -16.79
C GLY A 12 4.62 0.49 -15.58
N GLN A 13 3.32 0.59 -15.26
CA GLN A 13 2.85 1.31 -14.08
C GLN A 13 3.14 0.59 -12.77
N ILE A 14 3.40 -0.69 -12.85
CA ILE A 14 3.75 -1.54 -11.70
C ILE A 14 5.03 -2.29 -12.04
N ALA A 15 6.03 -2.13 -11.21
CA ALA A 15 7.30 -2.86 -11.30
C ALA A 15 7.54 -3.70 -10.04
N GLU A 16 8.51 -4.60 -10.12
CA GLU A 16 8.96 -5.45 -9.02
C GLU A 16 7.86 -6.35 -8.43
N THR A 17 6.95 -6.81 -9.28
CA THR A 17 5.92 -7.77 -8.89
C THR A 17 6.54 -9.10 -8.50
N VAL A 18 6.02 -9.72 -7.43
CA VAL A 18 6.48 -11.03 -6.94
C VAL A 18 6.09 -12.14 -7.91
N ASN A 19 4.86 -12.06 -8.47
CA ASN A 19 4.34 -13.06 -9.40
C ASN A 19 3.25 -12.49 -10.29
N ILE A 20 3.13 -12.98 -11.53
CA ILE A 20 2.12 -12.58 -12.50
C ILE A 20 0.67 -12.80 -11.99
N SER A 21 0.46 -13.73 -11.07
CA SER A 21 -0.86 -13.97 -10.45
C SER A 21 -1.39 -12.81 -9.59
N GLN A 22 -0.63 -11.72 -9.47
CA GLN A 22 -1.07 -10.47 -8.84
C GLN A 22 -2.01 -9.67 -9.75
N MET A 23 -1.99 -9.90 -11.07
CA MET A 23 -2.86 -9.22 -12.02
C MET A 23 -4.31 -9.64 -11.81
N GLN A 24 -5.19 -8.67 -11.58
CA GLN A 24 -6.62 -8.88 -11.35
C GLN A 24 -7.43 -8.17 -12.44
N PRO A 25 -8.68 -8.59 -12.69
CA PRO A 25 -9.55 -7.94 -13.70
C PRO A 25 -9.77 -6.44 -13.45
N ALA A 26 -9.80 -6.02 -12.19
CA ALA A 26 -10.06 -4.62 -11.79
C ALA A 26 -8.86 -3.96 -11.10
N GLY A 27 -7.62 -4.37 -11.40
CA GLY A 27 -6.42 -3.79 -10.79
C GLY A 27 -5.34 -4.81 -10.50
N ILE A 28 -4.53 -4.57 -9.49
CA ILE A 28 -3.40 -5.43 -9.12
C ILE A 28 -3.36 -5.67 -7.62
N ASP A 29 -3.03 -6.89 -7.21
CA ASP A 29 -2.77 -7.21 -5.81
C ASP A 29 -1.37 -6.72 -5.40
N LEU A 30 -1.28 -5.90 -4.36
CA LEU A 30 -0.02 -5.52 -3.73
C LEU A 30 0.33 -6.51 -2.61
N THR A 31 1.63 -6.77 -2.47
CA THR A 31 2.17 -7.79 -1.57
C THR A 31 3.00 -7.18 -0.46
N LEU A 32 3.01 -7.87 0.69
CA LEU A 32 3.63 -7.42 1.93
C LEU A 32 5.16 -7.60 1.89
N LYS A 33 5.90 -6.49 1.95
CA LYS A 33 7.37 -6.48 2.07
C LYS A 33 7.81 -6.39 3.53
N GLU A 34 7.29 -5.39 4.25
CA GLU A 34 7.68 -5.07 5.62
C GLU A 34 6.47 -4.73 6.47
N VAL A 35 6.60 -4.98 7.77
CA VAL A 35 5.64 -4.56 8.81
C VAL A 35 6.42 -3.80 9.88
N HIS A 36 5.85 -2.70 10.34
CA HIS A 36 6.43 -1.86 11.37
C HIS A 36 5.41 -1.57 12.47
N GLU A 37 5.85 -1.65 13.70
CA GLU A 37 5.11 -1.18 14.88
C GLU A 37 5.30 0.33 15.03
N LEU A 38 4.24 1.07 15.36
CA LEU A 38 4.33 2.50 15.68
C LEU A 38 4.88 2.64 17.09
N SER A 39 5.92 3.46 17.28
CA SER A 39 6.66 3.55 18.55
C SER A 39 6.39 4.83 19.32
N ASP A 40 5.79 5.85 18.69
CA ASP A 40 5.44 7.11 19.34
C ASP A 40 4.22 7.78 18.69
N ALA A 41 3.79 8.92 19.23
CA ALA A 41 2.73 9.74 18.65
C ALA A 41 3.24 10.61 17.51
N GLY A 42 2.49 10.68 16.41
CA GLY A 42 2.69 11.68 15.35
C GLY A 42 2.02 13.02 15.68
N GLU A 43 2.32 14.04 14.88
CA GLU A 43 1.66 15.35 14.93
C GLU A 43 1.32 15.81 13.53
N ILE A 44 0.09 16.25 13.31
CA ILE A 44 -0.42 16.75 12.03
C ILE A 44 -1.08 18.11 12.27
N ASP A 45 -0.73 19.07 11.44
CA ASP A 45 -1.26 20.44 11.45
C ASP A 45 -1.79 20.83 10.04
N PHE A 46 -2.33 22.02 9.92
CA PHE A 46 -2.96 22.50 8.69
C PHE A 46 -1.98 22.69 7.53
N ASP A 47 -0.81 23.27 7.80
CA ASP A 47 0.19 23.66 6.78
C ASP A 47 1.44 22.78 6.76
N ASN A 48 1.43 21.71 7.55
CA ASN A 48 2.55 20.79 7.74
C ASN A 48 3.82 21.39 8.39
N SER A 49 3.75 22.59 8.97
CA SER A 49 4.88 23.22 9.64
C SER A 49 5.32 22.50 10.91
N LYS A 50 4.35 21.82 11.58
CA LYS A 50 4.55 21.00 12.78
C LYS A 50 4.45 19.51 12.51
N ARG A 51 4.32 19.11 11.24
CA ARG A 51 4.13 17.71 10.89
C ARG A 51 5.30 16.85 11.36
N ARG A 52 5.01 15.92 12.26
CA ARG A 52 5.92 14.87 12.72
C ARG A 52 5.26 13.51 12.51
N ILE A 53 5.84 12.70 11.65
CA ILE A 53 5.38 11.32 11.42
C ILE A 53 5.90 10.46 12.56
N SER A 54 5.06 9.56 13.07
CA SER A 54 5.43 8.58 14.10
C SER A 54 6.64 7.77 13.69
N ASP A 55 7.58 7.59 14.62
CA ASP A 55 8.66 6.65 14.46
C ASP A 55 8.14 5.22 14.45
N THR A 56 8.85 4.33 13.80
CA THR A 56 8.43 2.95 13.67
C THR A 56 9.59 1.99 13.90
N LYS A 57 9.26 0.81 14.44
CA LYS A 57 10.18 -0.31 14.62
C LYS A 57 9.80 -1.44 13.69
N LYS A 58 10.70 -1.83 12.79
CA LYS A 58 10.49 -2.97 11.91
C LYS A 58 10.33 -4.27 12.71
N LEU A 59 9.34 -5.06 12.34
CA LEU A 59 9.10 -6.41 12.84
C LEU A 59 9.70 -7.42 11.85
N GLU A 60 10.37 -8.44 12.36
CA GLU A 60 11.03 -9.44 11.54
C GLU A 60 10.15 -10.69 11.37
N PHE A 61 10.12 -11.21 10.16
CA PHE A 61 9.53 -12.52 9.89
C PHE A 61 10.42 -13.62 10.51
N ASP A 62 9.80 -14.66 11.02
CA ASP A 62 10.52 -15.83 11.52
C ASP A 62 11.25 -16.61 10.40
N ALA A 63 12.02 -17.63 10.77
CA ALA A 63 12.78 -18.45 9.83
C ALA A 63 11.91 -19.17 8.77
N THR A 64 10.59 -19.26 9.00
CA THR A 64 9.63 -19.85 8.06
C THR A 64 8.93 -18.78 7.21
N GLY A 65 9.31 -17.51 7.34
CA GLY A 65 8.72 -16.39 6.63
C GLY A 65 7.34 -15.96 7.17
N LYS A 66 7.03 -16.26 8.43
CA LYS A 66 5.77 -15.91 9.10
C LYS A 66 5.97 -14.79 10.10
N LEU A 67 4.94 -13.98 10.28
CA LEU A 67 4.86 -12.94 11.30
C LEU A 67 3.47 -13.00 11.94
N HIS A 68 3.42 -13.22 13.26
CA HIS A 68 2.19 -13.11 14.03
C HIS A 68 2.03 -11.68 14.52
N LEU A 69 0.89 -11.07 14.19
CA LEU A 69 0.51 -9.72 14.62
C LEU A 69 -0.65 -9.82 15.59
N SER A 70 -0.49 -9.24 16.76
CA SER A 70 -1.57 -9.07 17.75
C SER A 70 -2.59 -8.02 17.28
N HIS A 71 -3.72 -7.93 17.99
CA HIS A 71 -4.66 -6.81 17.81
C HIS A 71 -3.91 -5.47 17.91
N GLY A 72 -4.08 -4.59 16.92
CA GLY A 72 -3.37 -3.30 16.88
C GLY A 72 -3.27 -2.69 15.50
N CYS A 73 -2.46 -1.63 15.42
CA CYS A 73 -2.18 -0.86 14.20
C CYS A 73 -0.72 -1.01 13.83
N TYR A 74 -0.45 -1.23 12.55
CA TYR A 74 0.89 -1.43 12.01
C TYR A 74 1.05 -0.63 10.72
N LYS A 75 2.22 -0.07 10.49
CA LYS A 75 2.60 0.44 9.18
C LYS A 75 3.11 -0.72 8.33
N ILE A 76 2.69 -0.80 7.08
CA ILE A 76 3.18 -1.81 6.12
C ILE A 76 3.80 -1.14 4.89
N VAL A 77 4.78 -1.82 4.29
CA VAL A 77 5.42 -1.44 3.03
C VAL A 77 5.17 -2.54 2.02
N TYR A 78 4.90 -2.19 0.77
CA TYR A 78 4.65 -3.14 -0.31
C TYR A 78 5.93 -3.50 -1.08
N ASN A 79 5.94 -4.67 -1.74
CA ASN A 79 7.05 -5.05 -2.62
C ASN A 79 7.06 -4.23 -3.91
N GLU A 80 5.88 -3.92 -4.43
CA GLU A 80 5.70 -3.34 -5.75
C GLU A 80 6.09 -1.84 -5.77
N TYR A 81 6.77 -1.44 -6.81
CA TYR A 81 6.98 -0.04 -7.16
C TYR A 81 5.85 0.41 -8.07
N VAL A 82 5.11 1.42 -7.64
CA VAL A 82 3.90 1.92 -8.31
C VAL A 82 4.17 3.26 -8.96
N GLY A 83 3.74 3.43 -10.22
CA GLY A 83 3.76 4.71 -10.92
C GLY A 83 2.35 5.07 -11.41
N ILE A 84 1.85 6.24 -11.02
CA ILE A 84 0.52 6.72 -11.40
C ILE A 84 0.63 7.67 -12.59
N PRO A 85 0.04 7.33 -13.75
CA PRO A 85 -0.01 8.25 -14.90
C PRO A 85 -0.78 9.54 -14.56
N LEU A 86 -0.48 10.62 -15.29
CA LEU A 86 -1.17 11.90 -15.07
C LEU A 86 -2.67 11.89 -15.42
N ASP A 87 -3.14 10.86 -16.11
CA ASP A 87 -4.56 10.65 -16.46
C ASP A 87 -5.25 9.63 -15.56
N CYS A 88 -4.60 9.22 -14.45
CA CYS A 88 -5.15 8.26 -13.50
C CYS A 88 -4.99 8.73 -12.06
N ALA A 89 -5.88 8.23 -11.19
CA ALA A 89 -5.68 8.11 -9.75
C ALA A 89 -5.85 6.65 -9.33
N ALA A 90 -5.34 6.26 -8.16
CA ALA A 90 -5.54 4.89 -7.69
C ALA A 90 -6.02 4.85 -6.23
N PHE A 91 -6.77 3.78 -5.92
CA PHE A 91 -7.38 3.52 -4.62
C PHE A 91 -7.09 2.09 -4.20
N GLY A 92 -6.70 1.91 -2.93
CA GLY A 92 -6.41 0.61 -2.37
C GLY A 92 -7.59 0.06 -1.57
N TYR A 93 -7.88 -1.23 -1.76
CA TYR A 93 -8.89 -1.97 -1.00
C TYR A 93 -8.28 -3.23 -0.39
N PRO A 94 -8.61 -3.57 0.87
CA PRO A 94 -8.14 -4.80 1.46
C PRO A 94 -8.66 -6.00 0.68
N ARG A 95 -7.86 -7.05 0.61
CA ARG A 95 -8.33 -8.30 0.01
C ARG A 95 -9.42 -8.93 0.89
N SER A 96 -10.39 -9.57 0.24
CA SER A 96 -11.52 -10.22 0.92
C SER A 96 -11.08 -11.27 1.96
N SER A 97 -9.98 -11.97 1.72
CA SER A 97 -9.41 -12.93 2.69
C SER A 97 -8.88 -12.23 3.94
N LEU A 98 -8.23 -11.06 3.79
CA LEU A 98 -7.74 -10.27 4.90
C LEU A 98 -8.90 -9.80 5.79
N LEU A 99 -9.97 -9.25 5.18
CA LEU A 99 -11.19 -8.84 5.88
C LEU A 99 -11.82 -10.00 6.66
N ARG A 100 -11.92 -11.18 6.06
CA ARG A 100 -12.49 -12.37 6.70
C ARG A 100 -11.63 -12.90 7.84
N CYS A 101 -10.36 -12.56 7.92
CA CYS A 101 -9.49 -12.82 9.06
C CYS A 101 -9.58 -11.75 10.14
N GLY A 102 -10.43 -10.72 9.98
CA GLY A 102 -10.60 -9.63 10.93
C GLY A 102 -9.48 -8.59 10.87
N ALA A 103 -8.90 -8.38 9.69
CA ALA A 103 -7.90 -7.34 9.47
C ALA A 103 -8.29 -6.48 8.26
N ASP A 104 -7.79 -5.23 8.23
CA ASP A 104 -8.10 -4.23 7.22
C ASP A 104 -6.84 -3.44 6.84
N VAL A 105 -6.81 -2.87 5.63
CA VAL A 105 -5.76 -1.95 5.17
C VAL A 105 -6.38 -0.61 4.86
N ARG A 106 -5.81 0.46 5.43
CA ARG A 106 -6.18 1.85 5.16
C ARG A 106 -5.03 2.57 4.46
N CYS A 107 -5.37 3.27 3.40
CA CYS A 107 -4.41 4.01 2.57
C CYS A 107 -4.95 5.39 2.21
N ALA A 108 -4.03 6.29 1.83
CA ALA A 108 -4.36 7.52 1.14
C ALA A 108 -4.63 7.26 -0.34
N VAL A 109 -5.04 8.28 -1.06
CA VAL A 109 -5.16 8.24 -2.53
C VAL A 109 -3.77 8.25 -3.15
N TRP A 110 -3.57 7.47 -4.19
CA TRP A 110 -2.41 7.60 -5.07
C TRP A 110 -2.74 8.63 -6.16
N ASP A 111 -2.19 9.80 -6.00
CA ASP A 111 -2.42 10.94 -6.90
C ASP A 111 -1.71 10.76 -8.26
N PRO A 112 -2.22 11.40 -9.32
CA PRO A 112 -1.53 11.47 -10.63
C PRO A 112 -0.08 11.92 -10.48
N GLY A 113 0.84 11.21 -11.12
CA GLY A 113 2.27 11.52 -11.09
C GLY A 113 3.03 11.02 -9.86
N TYR A 114 2.35 10.41 -8.87
CA TYR A 114 3.04 9.69 -7.80
C TYR A 114 3.83 8.51 -8.37
N HIS A 115 4.99 8.26 -7.79
CA HIS A 115 5.73 7.02 -7.98
C HIS A 115 6.49 6.68 -6.71
N GLY A 116 6.58 5.41 -6.37
CA GLY A 116 7.26 4.95 -5.15
C GLY A 116 6.81 3.56 -4.73
N ARG A 117 7.44 3.10 -3.67
CA ARG A 117 7.05 1.88 -2.94
C ARG A 117 6.23 2.31 -1.74
N SER A 118 4.91 2.25 -1.90
CA SER A 118 3.94 2.86 -1.00
C SER A 118 3.89 2.21 0.38
N GLU A 119 3.42 2.98 1.34
CA GLU A 119 3.09 2.55 2.69
C GLU A 119 1.59 2.64 2.95
N SER A 120 1.09 1.81 3.87
CA SER A 120 -0.30 1.86 4.33
C SER A 120 -0.40 1.45 5.80
N LEU A 121 -1.56 1.71 6.40
CA LEU A 121 -1.88 1.28 7.75
C LEU A 121 -2.59 -0.08 7.69
N LEU A 122 -2.05 -1.09 8.34
CA LEU A 122 -2.69 -2.38 8.58
C LEU A 122 -3.35 -2.35 9.96
N LEU A 123 -4.65 -2.64 10.01
CA LEU A 123 -5.43 -2.75 11.23
C LEU A 123 -5.76 -4.21 11.50
N VAL A 124 -5.37 -4.72 12.66
CA VAL A 124 -5.72 -6.07 13.12
C VAL A 124 -6.80 -5.94 14.19
N HIS A 125 -8.06 -6.16 13.79
CA HIS A 125 -9.23 -6.10 14.67
C HIS A 125 -9.50 -7.43 15.39
N ASN A 126 -9.04 -8.55 14.82
CA ASN A 126 -9.21 -9.87 15.43
C ASN A 126 -8.48 -9.94 16.78
N PRO A 127 -9.16 -10.18 17.92
CA PRO A 127 -8.50 -10.26 19.23
C PRO A 127 -7.52 -11.43 19.37
N LYS A 128 -7.58 -12.41 18.47
CA LYS A 128 -6.60 -13.52 18.36
C LYS A 128 -5.41 -13.18 17.47
N GLY A 129 -5.39 -11.96 16.88
CA GLY A 129 -4.37 -11.57 15.93
C GLY A 129 -4.53 -12.19 14.54
N ILE A 130 -3.47 -12.08 13.74
CA ILE A 130 -3.37 -12.66 12.39
C ILE A 130 -1.93 -13.15 12.16
N VAL A 131 -1.78 -14.21 11.39
CA VAL A 131 -0.46 -14.63 10.87
C VAL A 131 -0.37 -14.22 9.41
N LEU A 132 0.63 -13.42 9.09
CA LEU A 132 0.95 -13.04 7.71
C LEU A 132 2.27 -13.67 7.28
N HIS A 133 2.33 -14.11 6.04
CA HIS A 133 3.56 -14.57 5.42
C HIS A 133 4.24 -13.42 4.65
N LYS A 134 5.55 -13.49 4.52
CA LYS A 134 6.29 -12.62 3.59
C LYS A 134 5.67 -12.75 2.19
N ASN A 135 5.52 -11.63 1.49
CA ASN A 135 4.87 -11.55 0.18
C ASN A 135 3.37 -11.91 0.17
N ALA A 136 2.70 -11.95 1.33
CA ALA A 136 1.25 -12.11 1.36
C ALA A 136 0.56 -11.01 0.55
N LYS A 137 -0.42 -11.38 -0.28
CA LYS A 137 -1.28 -10.42 -1.00
C LYS A 137 -2.26 -9.80 0.00
N VAL A 138 -2.12 -8.53 0.31
CA VAL A 138 -2.90 -7.87 1.38
C VAL A 138 -3.89 -6.83 0.86
N MET A 139 -3.63 -6.23 -0.29
CA MET A 139 -4.44 -5.15 -0.85
C MET A 139 -4.57 -5.31 -2.37
N GLN A 140 -5.72 -4.92 -2.93
CA GLN A 140 -5.89 -4.70 -4.36
C GLN A 140 -5.86 -3.21 -4.65
N LEU A 141 -4.96 -2.77 -5.52
CA LEU A 141 -4.86 -1.40 -6.01
C LEU A 141 -5.65 -1.26 -7.31
N VAL A 142 -6.61 -0.33 -7.32
CA VAL A 142 -7.51 -0.07 -8.43
C VAL A 142 -7.17 1.27 -9.05
N PHE A 143 -6.81 1.29 -10.33
CA PHE A 143 -6.57 2.51 -11.09
C PHE A 143 -7.85 2.97 -11.78
N VAL A 144 -8.15 4.25 -11.65
CA VAL A 144 -9.30 4.90 -12.26
C VAL A 144 -8.83 6.04 -13.15
N ARG A 145 -9.28 6.05 -14.41
CA ARG A 145 -8.99 7.16 -15.32
C ARG A 145 -9.74 8.41 -14.89
N LEU A 146 -9.03 9.53 -14.88
CA LEU A 146 -9.60 10.85 -14.68
C LEU A 146 -10.39 11.29 -15.94
N GLU A 147 -11.34 12.20 -15.77
CA GLU A 147 -12.07 12.83 -16.87
C GLU A 147 -11.13 13.65 -17.78
N ALA A 148 -10.13 14.30 -17.16
CA ALA A 148 -9.07 15.02 -17.86
C ALA A 148 -7.72 14.72 -17.21
N LYS A 149 -6.66 14.81 -18.01
CA LYS A 149 -5.28 14.66 -17.51
C LYS A 149 -4.96 15.78 -16.52
N ALA A 150 -4.38 15.43 -15.39
CA ALA A 150 -3.91 16.40 -14.40
C ALA A 150 -2.84 17.34 -15.02
N GLU A 151 -2.95 18.62 -14.78
CA GLU A 151 -2.00 19.63 -15.28
C GLU A 151 -0.63 19.47 -14.62
N LYS A 152 -0.62 19.08 -13.34
CA LYS A 152 0.61 18.83 -12.56
C LYS A 152 0.50 17.47 -11.87
N GLY A 153 1.61 16.74 -11.83
CA GLY A 153 1.72 15.51 -11.06
C GLY A 153 2.01 15.80 -9.59
N TYR A 154 1.78 14.79 -8.75
CA TYR A 154 2.14 14.79 -7.33
C TYR A 154 3.60 15.21 -7.13
N ASP A 155 3.82 16.17 -6.25
CA ASP A 155 5.15 16.69 -5.89
C ASP A 155 5.31 16.80 -4.36
N GLY A 156 4.64 15.93 -3.62
CA GLY A 156 4.69 15.88 -2.16
C GLY A 156 5.86 15.07 -1.62
N LYS A 157 5.96 15.05 -0.28
CA LYS A 157 7.04 14.41 0.51
C LYS A 157 7.30 12.95 0.14
N TYR A 158 6.28 12.21 -0.26
CA TYR A 158 6.35 10.76 -0.46
C TYR A 158 6.65 10.35 -1.90
N LYS A 159 6.96 11.31 -2.79
CA LYS A 159 7.37 11.02 -4.16
C LYS A 159 8.72 10.30 -4.17
N GLY A 160 8.74 9.10 -4.71
CA GLY A 160 9.95 8.26 -4.77
C GLY A 160 10.34 7.62 -3.45
N GLU A 161 9.40 7.44 -2.53
CA GLU A 161 9.64 6.79 -1.23
C GLU A 161 10.05 5.31 -1.37
N ASN A 162 10.81 4.83 -0.40
CA ASN A 162 11.23 3.42 -0.25
C ASN A 162 11.87 2.82 -1.52
N LYS A 163 12.71 3.58 -2.21
CA LYS A 163 13.48 3.14 -3.39
C LYS A 163 14.47 2.06 -3.05
#